data_97bc8471620ff9d6fcc90dc8bbd2a1d6
#
_entry.id   97bc8471620ff9d6fcc90dc8bbd2a1d6
#
_cell.length_a   1.000
_cell.length_b   1.000
_cell.length_c   1.000
_cell.angle_alpha   90.00
_cell.angle_beta   90.00
_cell.angle_gamma   90.00
#
_symmetry.space_group_name_H-M   'P 1'
#
loop_
_entity.id
_entity.type
_entity.pdbx_description
1 polymer ?
#
loop_
_entity_poly.entity_id
_entity_poly.type
_entity_poly.pdbx_seq_one_letter_code
_entity_poly.pdbx_strand_id
1 'polypeptide(L)'
;MCFAEALAYTASLTPGVYTTFRQRLDPVVIEEALATTGTATLRKRRLPAEQVVWLIIGMALIRDRPIADVVRQLDLAMPSSDGRRTVASSSVTQARVRLGSEPMEWLFERTATQWGDASAARDRWRGLALYGVDGTTIRVPDSDENRAHFGDQPAGGGRADLDRGVSGYPSVKLVTVMALRSHLLSAACFGSCGTDERQYAKALWGSIPSDSLVLLDRAYLDAAVFHELSATNRHWLTPAKSTSSWRVIEDLGKDDQLVEMALSAPARQKHPHLPTHFDVRAIRYQRKGYPPRILLTSLLDAKRYPASELRALYHERWEIELGFGELKTDMLQRLEAIRSRSPEAVTQELWGLLLAYNLVRLEMERIADETGVQPTRISFVAALRLVIDEWNWSTITTSPGAIPRHLTDLRDKIRVFVLPERRSDRVQPRAVKIKMSNYARKRPAKSSSRSRTK
;
A
#
# COMPACT_ATOMS: atom_id res chain seq x y z
N MET A 1 23.45 -25.15 -29.06
CA MET A 1 23.33 -24.43 -27.78
C MET A 1 22.37 -25.22 -26.91
N CYS A 2 22.84 -25.82 -25.83
CA CYS A 2 22.00 -26.58 -24.90
C CYS A 2 21.10 -25.59 -24.12
N PHE A 3 19.94 -26.06 -23.62
CA PHE A 3 18.96 -25.24 -22.93
C PHE A 3 19.56 -24.52 -21.69
N ALA A 4 20.46 -25.22 -20.97
CA ALA A 4 21.18 -24.62 -19.84
C ALA A 4 22.15 -23.52 -20.30
N GLU A 5 22.78 -23.66 -21.45
CA GLU A 5 23.62 -22.63 -22.07
C GLU A 5 22.79 -21.45 -22.57
N ALA A 6 21.58 -21.71 -23.13
CA ALA A 6 20.66 -20.65 -23.52
C ALA A 6 20.11 -19.90 -22.32
N LEU A 7 19.80 -20.58 -21.18
CA LEU A 7 19.40 -19.94 -19.92
C LEU A 7 20.57 -19.17 -19.30
N ALA A 8 21.79 -19.74 -19.26
CA ALA A 8 22.97 -19.04 -18.77
C ALA A 8 23.30 -17.84 -19.66
N TYR A 9 23.18 -18.00 -20.98
CA TYR A 9 23.38 -16.93 -21.95
C TYR A 9 22.27 -15.85 -21.81
N THR A 10 21.01 -16.24 -21.70
CA THR A 10 19.88 -15.30 -21.46
C THR A 10 20.00 -14.63 -20.09
N ALA A 11 20.43 -15.35 -19.07
CA ALA A 11 20.72 -14.78 -17.76
C ALA A 11 21.93 -13.84 -17.76
N SER A 12 22.92 -14.08 -18.62
CA SER A 12 24.08 -13.19 -18.83
C SER A 12 23.74 -11.98 -19.73
N LEU A 13 22.71 -12.10 -20.56
CA LEU A 13 22.23 -11.08 -21.49
C LEU A 13 21.09 -10.24 -20.93
N THR A 14 20.58 -10.57 -19.74
CA THR A 14 19.42 -9.89 -19.16
C THR A 14 19.80 -8.47 -18.78
N PRO A 15 19.21 -7.46 -19.38
CA PRO A 15 19.55 -6.07 -19.16
C PRO A 15 19.19 -5.59 -17.76
N GLY A 16 19.77 -4.48 -17.40
CA GLY A 16 19.88 -3.94 -16.08
C GLY A 16 18.63 -3.76 -15.25
N VAL A 17 17.45 -3.58 -15.83
CA VAL A 17 16.21 -3.50 -15.03
C VAL A 17 15.80 -4.88 -14.51
N TYR A 18 15.96 -5.90 -15.33
CA TYR A 18 15.80 -7.28 -14.89
C TYR A 18 16.88 -7.64 -13.87
N THR A 19 18.07 -7.09 -14.01
CA THR A 19 19.17 -7.24 -13.03
C THR A 19 18.84 -6.49 -11.75
N THR A 20 18.24 -5.31 -11.80
CA THR A 20 17.81 -4.55 -10.61
C THR A 20 16.71 -5.27 -9.86
N PHE A 21 15.67 -5.75 -10.54
CA PHE A 21 14.62 -6.54 -9.89
C PHE A 21 15.14 -7.92 -9.42
N ARG A 22 16.01 -8.59 -10.16
CA ARG A 22 16.70 -9.82 -9.71
C ARG A 22 17.62 -9.59 -8.52
N GLN A 23 18.32 -8.47 -8.45
CA GLN A 23 19.12 -8.10 -7.27
C GLN A 23 18.26 -7.83 -6.03
N ARG A 24 17.02 -7.38 -6.22
CA ARG A 24 16.07 -7.10 -5.13
C ARG A 24 15.19 -8.31 -4.80
N LEU A 25 14.80 -9.06 -5.81
CA LEU A 25 14.07 -10.31 -5.69
C LEU A 25 14.94 -11.43 -6.25
N ASP A 26 15.84 -11.93 -5.40
CA ASP A 26 16.78 -12.99 -5.76
C ASP A 26 16.01 -14.24 -6.23
N PRO A 27 16.41 -14.88 -7.34
CA PRO A 27 15.86 -16.16 -7.74
C PRO A 27 15.80 -17.21 -6.63
N VAL A 28 16.79 -17.21 -5.73
CA VAL A 28 16.81 -18.09 -4.56
C VAL A 28 15.59 -17.86 -3.66
N VAL A 29 15.18 -16.61 -3.45
CA VAL A 29 14.02 -16.28 -2.64
C VAL A 29 12.70 -16.74 -3.31
N ILE A 30 12.65 -16.69 -4.66
CA ILE A 30 11.52 -17.24 -5.42
C ILE A 30 11.50 -18.78 -5.28
N GLU A 31 12.64 -19.43 -5.39
CA GLU A 31 12.77 -20.89 -5.21
C GLU A 31 12.35 -21.31 -3.79
N GLU A 32 12.77 -20.58 -2.76
CA GLU A 32 12.33 -20.77 -1.38
C GLU A 32 10.80 -20.64 -1.22
N ALA A 33 10.21 -19.62 -1.81
CA ALA A 33 8.75 -19.43 -1.79
C ALA A 33 8.03 -20.62 -2.41
N LEU A 34 8.48 -21.05 -3.60
CA LEU A 34 7.87 -22.17 -4.31
C LEU A 34 8.06 -23.52 -3.59
N ALA A 35 9.21 -23.71 -2.96
CA ALA A 35 9.50 -24.90 -2.17
C ALA A 35 8.64 -24.94 -0.89
N THR A 36 8.60 -23.82 -0.16
CA THR A 36 7.85 -23.70 1.10
C THR A 36 6.34 -23.90 0.91
N THR A 37 5.80 -23.40 -0.21
CA THR A 37 4.37 -23.52 -0.53
C THR A 37 4.04 -24.78 -1.34
N GLY A 38 5.03 -25.65 -1.63
CA GLY A 38 4.81 -26.90 -2.35
C GLY A 38 4.41 -26.73 -3.82
N THR A 39 4.68 -25.54 -4.41
CA THR A 39 4.27 -25.20 -5.78
C THR A 39 5.41 -25.28 -6.79
N ALA A 40 6.60 -25.70 -6.38
CA ALA A 40 7.77 -25.89 -7.24
C ALA A 40 7.45 -26.82 -8.43
N THR A 41 7.89 -26.40 -9.62
CA THR A 41 7.60 -27.16 -10.85
C THR A 41 8.65 -28.24 -11.08
N LEU A 42 8.30 -29.52 -10.83
CA LEU A 42 9.16 -30.67 -11.09
C LEU A 42 9.18 -31.10 -12.57
N ARG A 43 8.19 -30.72 -13.36
CA ARG A 43 8.07 -31.08 -14.78
C ARG A 43 8.45 -29.90 -15.67
N LYS A 44 9.18 -30.15 -16.76
CA LYS A 44 9.42 -29.14 -17.81
C LYS A 44 8.08 -28.70 -18.42
N ARG A 45 7.62 -27.51 -18.06
CA ARG A 45 6.40 -26.89 -18.60
C ARG A 45 6.78 -25.67 -19.42
N ARG A 46 5.88 -25.27 -20.34
CA ARG A 46 6.10 -24.06 -21.16
C ARG A 46 6.04 -22.75 -20.34
N LEU A 47 5.37 -22.77 -19.19
CA LEU A 47 5.32 -21.68 -18.22
C LEU A 47 5.52 -22.31 -16.82
N PRO A 48 6.77 -22.45 -16.35
CA PRO A 48 7.10 -22.95 -15.03
C PRO A 48 6.69 -21.94 -13.93
N ALA A 49 6.65 -22.37 -12.67
CA ALA A 49 6.17 -21.60 -11.53
C ALA A 49 6.93 -20.28 -11.35
N GLU A 50 8.25 -20.30 -11.49
CA GLU A 50 9.11 -19.11 -11.39
C GLU A 50 8.74 -18.05 -12.44
N GLN A 51 8.40 -18.48 -13.66
CA GLN A 51 7.96 -17.57 -14.71
C GLN A 51 6.55 -17.04 -14.45
N VAL A 52 5.70 -17.80 -13.75
CA VAL A 52 4.37 -17.32 -13.34
C VAL A 52 4.49 -16.26 -12.25
N VAL A 53 5.42 -16.35 -11.32
CA VAL A 53 5.71 -15.29 -10.34
C VAL A 53 6.04 -13.98 -11.09
N TRP A 54 6.96 -14.03 -12.04
CA TRP A 54 7.31 -12.85 -12.86
C TRP A 54 6.13 -12.36 -13.72
N LEU A 55 5.29 -13.26 -14.22
CA LEU A 55 4.07 -12.88 -14.91
C LEU A 55 3.14 -12.06 -14.01
N ILE A 56 2.95 -12.47 -12.77
CA ILE A 56 2.04 -11.77 -11.85
C ILE A 56 2.59 -10.38 -11.52
N ILE A 57 3.90 -10.25 -11.29
CA ILE A 57 4.56 -8.95 -11.13
C ILE A 57 4.39 -8.10 -12.40
N GLY A 58 4.65 -8.69 -13.57
CA GLY A 58 4.48 -8.01 -14.86
C GLY A 58 3.05 -7.58 -15.15
N MET A 59 2.06 -8.36 -14.70
CA MET A 59 0.64 -7.97 -14.78
C MET A 59 0.33 -6.70 -13.99
N ALA A 60 1.01 -6.45 -12.88
CA ALA A 60 0.85 -5.24 -12.10
C ALA A 60 1.50 -4.02 -12.79
N LEU A 61 2.63 -4.21 -13.42
CA LEU A 61 3.37 -3.14 -14.11
C LEU A 61 2.77 -2.79 -15.48
N ILE A 62 2.38 -3.80 -16.26
CA ILE A 62 1.91 -3.67 -17.66
C ILE A 62 0.39 -3.88 -17.70
N ARG A 63 -0.35 -2.89 -17.20
CA ARG A 63 -1.82 -2.97 -17.02
C ARG A 63 -2.63 -2.79 -18.31
N ASP A 64 -2.07 -2.10 -19.28
CA ASP A 64 -2.70 -1.76 -20.56
C ASP A 64 -2.72 -2.93 -21.55
N ARG A 65 -2.06 -4.02 -21.25
CA ARG A 65 -1.92 -5.19 -22.14
C ARG A 65 -2.72 -6.41 -21.65
N PRO A 66 -3.24 -7.22 -22.55
CA PRO A 66 -3.77 -8.55 -22.20
C PRO A 66 -2.72 -9.41 -21.53
N ILE A 67 -3.12 -10.31 -20.62
CA ILE A 67 -2.18 -11.15 -19.84
C ILE A 67 -1.30 -12.01 -20.76
N ALA A 68 -1.85 -12.53 -21.87
CA ALA A 68 -1.06 -13.29 -22.84
C ALA A 68 0.01 -12.44 -23.54
N ASP A 69 -0.25 -11.14 -23.71
CA ASP A 69 0.73 -10.20 -24.24
C ASP A 69 1.84 -9.90 -23.25
N VAL A 70 1.54 -9.83 -21.95
CA VAL A 70 2.55 -9.70 -20.90
C VAL A 70 3.52 -10.89 -20.92
N VAL A 71 3.00 -12.13 -21.07
CA VAL A 71 3.84 -13.33 -21.20
C VAL A 71 4.82 -13.21 -22.37
N ARG A 72 4.31 -12.73 -23.53
CA ARG A 72 5.12 -12.55 -24.73
C ARG A 72 6.13 -11.42 -24.60
N GLN A 73 5.71 -10.29 -24.05
CA GLN A 73 6.54 -9.10 -23.89
C GLN A 73 7.70 -9.33 -22.95
N LEU A 74 7.49 -10.11 -21.89
CA LEU A 74 8.52 -10.47 -20.90
C LEU A 74 9.29 -11.75 -21.27
N ASP A 75 9.02 -12.35 -22.45
CA ASP A 75 9.61 -13.59 -22.91
C ASP A 75 9.60 -14.74 -21.88
N LEU A 76 8.48 -14.86 -21.15
CA LEU A 76 8.35 -15.81 -20.04
C LEU A 76 8.07 -17.24 -20.50
N ALA A 77 7.67 -17.44 -21.75
CA ALA A 77 7.33 -18.75 -22.27
C ALA A 77 8.57 -19.53 -22.68
N MET A 78 8.72 -20.75 -22.15
CA MET A 78 9.78 -21.65 -22.59
C MET A 78 9.55 -22.08 -24.04
N PRO A 79 10.60 -22.24 -24.86
CA PRO A 79 10.46 -22.66 -26.24
C PRO A 79 9.83 -24.06 -26.35
N SER A 80 8.96 -24.22 -27.35
CA SER A 80 8.45 -25.55 -27.74
C SER A 80 9.47 -26.30 -28.60
N SER A 81 9.15 -27.55 -28.92
CA SER A 81 10.00 -28.38 -29.78
C SER A 81 10.25 -27.77 -31.18
N ASP A 82 9.33 -26.94 -31.65
CA ASP A 82 9.42 -26.16 -32.89
C ASP A 82 10.04 -24.76 -32.71
N GLY A 83 10.59 -24.46 -31.52
CA GLY A 83 11.22 -23.18 -31.20
C GLY A 83 10.26 -22.03 -30.89
N ARG A 84 8.95 -22.24 -30.96
CA ARG A 84 7.96 -21.19 -30.69
C ARG A 84 7.86 -20.90 -29.19
N ARG A 85 7.81 -19.62 -28.82
CA ARG A 85 7.65 -19.12 -27.44
C ARG A 85 6.24 -18.58 -27.14
N THR A 86 5.22 -19.08 -27.85
CA THR A 86 3.82 -18.66 -27.64
C THR A 86 3.10 -19.63 -26.70
N VAL A 87 2.29 -19.10 -25.82
CA VAL A 87 1.46 -19.86 -24.87
C VAL A 87 -0.01 -19.45 -25.06
N ALA A 88 -0.91 -20.43 -25.13
CA ALA A 88 -2.33 -20.15 -25.20
C ALA A 88 -2.85 -19.51 -23.92
N SER A 89 -3.81 -18.60 -24.00
CA SER A 89 -4.40 -17.91 -22.84
C SER A 89 -4.93 -18.87 -21.77
N SER A 90 -5.52 -19.99 -22.20
CA SER A 90 -5.97 -21.05 -21.27
C SER A 90 -4.82 -21.67 -20.48
N SER A 91 -3.67 -21.87 -21.12
CA SER A 91 -2.47 -22.41 -20.44
C SER A 91 -1.88 -21.42 -19.43
N VAL A 92 -1.98 -20.12 -19.72
CA VAL A 92 -1.58 -19.06 -18.78
C VAL A 92 -2.50 -19.09 -17.55
N THR A 93 -3.81 -19.16 -17.75
CA THR A 93 -4.78 -19.28 -16.66
C THR A 93 -4.52 -20.52 -15.82
N GLN A 94 -4.33 -21.69 -16.44
CA GLN A 94 -4.00 -22.92 -15.73
C GLN A 94 -2.67 -22.84 -14.97
N ALA A 95 -1.67 -22.13 -15.51
CA ALA A 95 -0.39 -21.95 -14.84
C ALA A 95 -0.55 -21.09 -13.58
N ARG A 96 -1.36 -20.02 -13.62
CA ARG A 96 -1.69 -19.21 -12.46
C ARG A 96 -2.48 -19.99 -11.40
N VAL A 97 -3.47 -20.78 -11.81
CA VAL A 97 -4.26 -21.63 -10.90
C VAL A 97 -3.36 -22.63 -10.19
N ARG A 98 -2.38 -23.21 -10.88
CA ARG A 98 -1.44 -24.16 -10.25
C ARG A 98 -0.48 -23.50 -9.27
N LEU A 99 -0.11 -22.24 -9.51
CA LEU A 99 0.75 -21.50 -8.60
C LEU A 99 0.00 -21.16 -7.30
N GLY A 100 -1.30 -20.82 -7.39
CA GLY A 100 -2.05 -20.31 -6.25
C GLY A 100 -1.62 -18.90 -5.82
N SER A 101 -2.15 -18.40 -4.72
CA SER A 101 -1.81 -17.10 -4.15
C SER A 101 -0.67 -17.17 -3.12
N GLU A 102 -0.51 -18.31 -2.45
CA GLU A 102 0.44 -18.48 -1.33
C GLU A 102 1.89 -18.12 -1.64
N PRO A 103 2.49 -18.47 -2.79
CA PRO A 103 3.86 -18.05 -3.09
C PRO A 103 4.02 -16.54 -3.20
N MET A 104 3.00 -15.84 -3.73
CA MET A 104 3.04 -14.40 -3.86
C MET A 104 2.89 -13.70 -2.50
N GLU A 105 2.06 -14.24 -1.63
CA GLU A 105 1.91 -13.81 -0.24
C GLU A 105 3.23 -13.98 0.50
N TRP A 106 3.79 -15.17 0.50
CA TRP A 106 5.07 -15.49 1.13
C TRP A 106 6.19 -14.56 0.66
N LEU A 107 6.29 -14.32 -0.66
CA LEU A 107 7.27 -13.41 -1.23
C LEU A 107 7.09 -11.99 -0.73
N PHE A 108 5.85 -11.50 -0.70
CA PHE A 108 5.57 -10.17 -0.19
C PHE A 108 5.94 -10.07 1.29
N GLU A 109 5.45 -10.96 2.14
CA GLU A 109 5.72 -10.93 3.58
C GLU A 109 7.21 -10.99 3.89
N ARG A 110 7.93 -11.90 3.20
CA ARG A 110 9.37 -12.09 3.38
C ARG A 110 10.19 -10.86 3.01
N THR A 111 9.82 -10.19 1.92
CA THR A 111 10.58 -9.07 1.38
C THR A 111 10.12 -7.72 1.93
N ALA A 112 8.82 -7.51 2.11
CA ALA A 112 8.23 -6.22 2.50
C ALA A 112 8.71 -5.78 3.89
N THR A 113 8.72 -6.67 4.87
CA THR A 113 9.25 -6.38 6.21
C THR A 113 10.71 -5.95 6.13
N GLN A 114 11.53 -6.73 5.45
CA GLN A 114 12.97 -6.43 5.33
C GLN A 114 13.21 -5.08 4.65
N TRP A 115 12.53 -4.81 3.54
CA TRP A 115 12.70 -3.58 2.77
C TRP A 115 12.16 -2.36 3.51
N GLY A 116 10.96 -2.46 4.06
CA GLY A 116 10.31 -1.38 4.78
C GLY A 116 11.07 -1.00 6.04
N ASP A 117 11.53 -1.98 6.82
CA ASP A 117 12.28 -1.75 8.05
C ASP A 117 13.67 -1.17 7.77
N ALA A 118 14.37 -1.70 6.76
CA ALA A 118 15.66 -1.17 6.34
C ALA A 118 15.55 0.29 5.89
N SER A 119 14.50 0.61 5.15
CA SER A 119 14.22 1.98 4.70
C SER A 119 13.86 2.90 5.86
N ALA A 120 12.91 2.52 6.71
CA ALA A 120 12.47 3.33 7.86
C ALA A 120 13.60 3.56 8.89
N ALA A 121 14.54 2.61 8.98
CA ALA A 121 15.72 2.73 9.85
C ALA A 121 16.72 3.80 9.38
N ARG A 122 16.70 4.19 8.11
CA ARG A 122 17.66 5.15 7.52
C ARG A 122 17.30 6.61 7.83
N ASP A 123 16.02 6.91 7.98
CA ASP A 123 15.51 8.26 8.24
C ASP A 123 14.61 8.28 9.47
N ARG A 124 15.24 8.15 10.64
CA ARG A 124 14.55 8.14 11.94
C ARG A 124 14.31 9.55 12.46
N TRP A 125 13.14 9.78 13.02
CA TRP A 125 12.88 10.99 13.78
C TRP A 125 13.18 10.74 15.27
N ARG A 126 14.16 11.43 15.82
CA ARG A 126 14.59 11.31 17.24
C ARG A 126 14.82 9.86 17.69
N GLY A 127 15.37 9.04 16.81
CA GLY A 127 15.64 7.62 17.05
C GLY A 127 14.46 6.69 16.77
N LEU A 128 13.29 7.21 16.39
CA LEU A 128 12.09 6.44 16.07
C LEU A 128 11.90 6.29 14.55
N ALA A 129 11.67 5.08 14.09
CA ALA A 129 11.26 4.81 12.71
C ALA A 129 9.79 5.21 12.51
N LEU A 130 9.45 5.81 11.36
CA LEU A 130 8.12 6.37 11.13
C LEU A 130 7.27 5.46 10.25
N TYR A 131 6.14 5.04 10.78
CA TYR A 131 5.17 4.22 10.06
C TYR A 131 3.79 4.87 10.04
N GLY A 132 3.03 4.61 9.00
CA GLY A 132 1.59 4.86 8.92
C GLY A 132 0.84 3.54 8.83
N VAL A 133 -0.35 3.49 9.42
CA VAL A 133 -1.32 2.41 9.21
C VAL A 133 -2.61 3.03 8.75
N ASP A 134 -3.11 2.58 7.62
CA ASP A 134 -4.37 3.03 7.06
C ASP A 134 -4.94 1.98 6.12
N GLY A 135 -6.23 2.11 5.80
CA GLY A 135 -6.93 1.20 4.91
C GLY A 135 -7.43 1.87 3.63
N THR A 136 -7.56 1.06 2.60
CA THR A 136 -8.19 1.47 1.35
C THR A 136 -9.03 0.34 0.77
N THR A 137 -9.81 0.64 -0.25
CA THR A 137 -10.59 -0.37 -0.98
C THR A 137 -10.16 -0.42 -2.44
N ILE A 138 -10.09 -1.63 -2.97
CA ILE A 138 -9.75 -1.90 -4.37
C ILE A 138 -10.92 -2.66 -4.99
N ARG A 139 -11.40 -2.19 -6.14
CA ARG A 139 -12.48 -2.86 -6.87
C ARG A 139 -11.99 -4.16 -7.50
N VAL A 140 -12.87 -5.13 -7.52
CA VAL A 140 -12.65 -6.39 -8.24
C VAL A 140 -13.76 -6.59 -9.27
N PRO A 141 -13.55 -7.41 -10.30
CA PRO A 141 -14.59 -7.69 -11.30
C PRO A 141 -15.87 -8.21 -10.66
N ASP A 142 -16.97 -7.79 -11.24
CA ASP A 142 -18.31 -8.16 -10.83
C ASP A 142 -18.63 -9.59 -11.31
N SER A 143 -18.24 -10.56 -10.48
CA SER A 143 -18.60 -11.99 -10.62
C SER A 143 -19.30 -12.45 -9.36
N ASP A 144 -20.14 -13.48 -9.46
CA ASP A 144 -20.86 -14.05 -8.33
C ASP A 144 -19.89 -14.53 -7.24
N GLU A 145 -18.79 -15.12 -7.64
CA GLU A 145 -17.74 -15.63 -6.73
C GLU A 145 -17.07 -14.48 -5.97
N ASN A 146 -16.70 -13.39 -6.66
CA ASN A 146 -16.10 -12.22 -6.02
C ASN A 146 -17.08 -11.50 -5.11
N ARG A 147 -18.38 -11.42 -5.48
CA ARG A 147 -19.42 -10.86 -4.61
C ARG A 147 -19.60 -11.69 -3.34
N ALA A 148 -19.69 -12.99 -3.49
CA ALA A 148 -19.84 -13.88 -2.34
C ALA A 148 -18.66 -13.84 -1.38
N HIS A 149 -17.45 -13.69 -1.91
CA HIS A 149 -16.22 -13.73 -1.11
C HIS A 149 -15.83 -12.37 -0.50
N PHE A 150 -15.84 -11.31 -1.30
CA PHE A 150 -15.35 -10.00 -0.86
C PHE A 150 -16.47 -9.07 -0.38
N GLY A 151 -17.69 -9.32 -0.80
CA GLY A 151 -18.83 -8.44 -0.51
C GLY A 151 -18.84 -7.15 -1.33
N ASP A 152 -19.94 -6.44 -1.25
CA ASP A 152 -20.15 -5.16 -1.93
C ASP A 152 -19.82 -4.00 -1.00
N GLN A 153 -19.28 -2.93 -1.56
CA GLN A 153 -19.23 -1.67 -0.81
C GLN A 153 -20.68 -1.19 -0.60
N PRO A 154 -21.06 -0.88 0.66
CA PRO A 154 -22.36 -0.24 0.88
C PRO A 154 -22.40 1.06 0.09
N ALA A 155 -23.41 1.21 -0.75
CA ALA A 155 -23.63 2.41 -1.56
C ALA A 155 -23.67 3.61 -0.63
N GLY A 156 -22.61 4.41 -0.64
CA GLY A 156 -22.31 5.64 0.08
C GLY A 156 -23.16 5.94 1.32
N GLY A 157 -22.52 5.96 2.47
CA GLY A 157 -23.11 6.16 3.79
C GLY A 157 -24.14 7.25 3.83
N GLY A 158 -25.30 6.93 4.33
CA GLY A 158 -26.34 7.86 4.71
C GLY A 158 -27.73 7.40 4.32
N ARG A 159 -28.47 6.91 5.30
CA ARG A 159 -29.89 6.57 5.35
C ARG A 159 -30.34 5.34 4.57
N ALA A 160 -30.74 4.35 5.36
CA ALA A 160 -31.32 3.09 4.94
C ALA A 160 -32.69 3.19 4.21
N ASP A 161 -33.16 4.39 3.91
CA ASP A 161 -34.54 4.64 3.44
C ASP A 161 -34.68 4.89 1.93
N LEU A 162 -33.64 4.67 1.16
CA LEU A 162 -33.80 4.75 -0.28
C LEU A 162 -33.48 3.37 -0.87
N ASP A 163 -34.51 2.78 -1.43
CA ASP A 163 -34.50 1.60 -2.31
C ASP A 163 -33.56 1.82 -3.52
N ARG A 164 -32.28 1.99 -3.22
CA ARG A 164 -31.19 2.05 -4.19
C ARG A 164 -30.72 0.62 -4.35
N GLY A 165 -31.16 0.03 -5.44
CA GLY A 165 -30.75 -1.30 -5.80
C GLY A 165 -29.27 -1.55 -5.52
N VAL A 166 -28.93 -2.77 -5.16
CA VAL A 166 -27.57 -3.30 -4.88
C VAL A 166 -26.69 -3.04 -6.11
N SER A 167 -26.14 -1.84 -6.24
CA SER A 167 -25.31 -1.44 -7.39
C SER A 167 -23.86 -1.13 -6.98
N GLY A 168 -23.38 -1.79 -5.92
CA GLY A 168 -21.98 -1.75 -5.53
C GLY A 168 -21.18 -2.77 -6.34
N TYR A 169 -19.98 -2.40 -6.79
CA TYR A 169 -19.02 -3.38 -7.26
C TYR A 169 -18.40 -4.10 -6.06
N PRO A 170 -18.13 -5.41 -6.16
CA PRO A 170 -17.39 -6.12 -5.13
C PRO A 170 -16.01 -5.49 -4.95
N SER A 171 -15.56 -5.41 -3.72
CA SER A 171 -14.33 -4.71 -3.37
C SER A 171 -13.57 -5.43 -2.27
N VAL A 172 -12.26 -5.43 -2.39
CA VAL A 172 -11.35 -5.87 -1.33
C VAL A 172 -11.02 -4.69 -0.45
N LYS A 173 -11.07 -4.88 0.86
CA LYS A 173 -10.49 -3.94 1.83
C LYS A 173 -9.03 -4.33 2.06
N LEU A 174 -8.13 -3.39 1.86
CA LEU A 174 -6.69 -3.53 2.06
C LEU A 174 -6.27 -2.61 3.19
N VAL A 175 -5.53 -3.12 4.17
CA VAL A 175 -4.86 -2.34 5.22
C VAL A 175 -3.37 -2.60 5.11
N THR A 176 -2.57 -1.55 5.24
CA THR A 176 -1.11 -1.65 5.13
C THR A 176 -0.40 -0.94 6.27
N VAL A 177 0.79 -1.42 6.57
CA VAL A 177 1.84 -0.70 7.31
C VAL A 177 2.81 -0.14 6.29
N MET A 178 3.03 1.16 6.30
CA MET A 178 3.89 1.86 5.34
C MET A 178 5.00 2.63 6.06
N ALA A 179 6.23 2.48 5.61
CA ALA A 179 7.33 3.37 5.97
C ALA A 179 7.09 4.73 5.30
N LEU A 180 6.76 5.77 6.09
CA LEU A 180 6.16 7.01 5.56
C LEU A 180 7.09 7.82 4.67
N ARG A 181 8.40 7.75 4.88
CA ARG A 181 9.36 8.58 4.15
C ARG A 181 9.87 7.95 2.86
N SER A 182 9.53 6.67 2.62
CA SER A 182 9.84 5.98 1.36
C SER A 182 8.61 5.46 0.63
N HIS A 183 7.47 5.39 1.31
CA HIS A 183 6.22 4.72 0.90
C HIS A 183 6.37 3.20 0.70
N LEU A 184 7.45 2.58 1.16
CA LEU A 184 7.56 1.13 1.14
C LEU A 184 6.53 0.50 2.08
N LEU A 185 5.81 -0.48 1.58
CA LEU A 185 4.86 -1.26 2.37
C LEU A 185 5.66 -2.32 3.14
N SER A 186 5.60 -2.25 4.48
CA SER A 186 6.28 -3.22 5.36
C SER A 186 5.41 -4.43 5.66
N ALA A 187 4.09 -4.25 5.63
CA ALA A 187 3.12 -5.33 5.82
C ALA A 187 1.77 -4.96 5.19
N ALA A 188 0.97 -5.97 4.89
CA ALA A 188 -0.37 -5.79 4.36
C ALA A 188 -1.29 -6.92 4.81
N CYS A 189 -2.57 -6.61 4.98
CA CYS A 189 -3.64 -7.58 5.19
C CYS A 189 -4.88 -7.12 4.43
N PHE A 190 -5.57 -8.04 3.78
CA PHE A 190 -6.75 -7.70 3.00
C PHE A 190 -7.79 -8.83 2.96
N GLY A 191 -9.01 -8.47 2.59
CA GLY A 191 -10.11 -9.42 2.49
C GLY A 191 -11.45 -8.73 2.23
N SER A 192 -12.53 -9.28 2.78
CA SER A 192 -13.89 -8.76 2.59
C SER A 192 -14.02 -7.30 2.99
N CYS A 193 -14.69 -6.51 2.15
CA CYS A 193 -14.98 -5.11 2.46
C CYS A 193 -15.97 -4.94 3.62
N GLY A 194 -16.72 -5.97 3.98
CA GLY A 194 -17.62 -5.99 5.13
C GLY A 194 -16.91 -6.10 6.49
N THR A 195 -15.66 -6.55 6.51
CA THR A 195 -14.86 -6.64 7.74
C THR A 195 -14.39 -5.26 8.17
N ASP A 196 -14.39 -5.00 9.48
CA ASP A 196 -13.88 -3.74 10.04
C ASP A 196 -12.37 -3.62 9.74
N GLU A 197 -11.94 -2.43 9.31
CA GLU A 197 -10.55 -2.12 8.98
C GLU A 197 -9.60 -2.36 10.16
N ARG A 198 -10.06 -2.07 11.39
CA ARG A 198 -9.28 -2.30 12.61
C ARG A 198 -9.01 -3.79 12.86
N GLN A 199 -9.86 -4.66 12.34
CA GLN A 199 -9.67 -6.11 12.46
C GLN A 199 -8.51 -6.58 11.58
N TYR A 200 -8.38 -6.04 10.38
CA TYR A 200 -7.21 -6.25 9.52
C TYR A 200 -5.95 -5.63 10.12
N ALA A 201 -6.04 -4.39 10.62
CA ALA A 201 -4.92 -3.72 11.27
C ALA A 201 -4.38 -4.50 12.46
N LYS A 202 -5.24 -5.20 13.22
CA LYS A 202 -4.84 -6.00 14.37
C LYS A 202 -3.81 -7.08 13.99
N ALA A 203 -3.94 -7.68 12.82
CA ALA A 203 -2.99 -8.67 12.33
C ALA A 203 -1.60 -8.05 12.01
N LEU A 204 -1.54 -6.73 11.83
CA LEU A 204 -0.34 -6.03 11.36
C LEU A 204 0.47 -5.36 12.49
N TRP A 205 -0.07 -5.19 13.70
CA TRP A 205 0.66 -4.51 14.78
C TRP A 205 1.98 -5.20 15.11
N GLY A 206 2.03 -6.52 15.04
CA GLY A 206 3.22 -7.32 15.30
C GLY A 206 4.35 -7.11 14.28
N SER A 207 4.05 -6.68 13.05
CA SER A 207 5.04 -6.44 12.00
C SER A 207 5.78 -5.11 12.13
N ILE A 208 5.30 -4.19 12.96
CA ILE A 208 5.98 -2.92 13.21
C ILE A 208 7.14 -3.15 14.17
N PRO A 209 8.38 -2.75 13.85
CA PRO A 209 9.51 -2.95 14.75
C PRO A 209 9.39 -2.09 16.02
N SER A 210 10.11 -2.47 17.08
CA SER A 210 10.31 -1.62 18.25
C SER A 210 11.02 -0.32 17.86
N ASP A 211 11.03 0.67 18.76
CA ASP A 211 11.58 1.99 18.49
C ASP A 211 10.96 2.66 17.25
N SER A 212 9.64 2.53 17.12
CA SER A 212 8.86 3.12 16.03
C SER A 212 7.81 4.10 16.56
N LEU A 213 7.45 5.06 15.72
CA LEU A 213 6.31 5.95 15.91
C LEU A 213 5.30 5.71 14.79
N VAL A 214 4.09 5.27 15.16
CA VAL A 214 3.00 4.99 14.22
C VAL A 214 2.05 6.18 14.18
N LEU A 215 1.89 6.76 13.00
CA LEU A 215 0.94 7.84 12.74
C LEU A 215 -0.39 7.25 12.29
N LEU A 216 -1.44 7.50 13.07
CA LEU A 216 -2.75 6.86 12.90
C LEU A 216 -3.85 7.88 12.64
N ASP A 217 -4.90 7.49 11.93
CA ASP A 217 -6.16 8.24 11.93
C ASP A 217 -6.91 7.98 13.24
N ARG A 218 -7.81 8.89 13.59
CA ARG A 218 -8.70 8.79 14.75
C ARG A 218 -9.56 7.53 14.77
N ALA A 219 -9.80 6.89 13.62
CA ALA A 219 -10.52 5.63 13.52
C ALA A 219 -9.86 4.51 14.33
N TYR A 220 -8.52 4.53 14.40
CA TYR A 220 -7.71 3.56 15.13
C TYR A 220 -7.58 3.85 16.65
N LEU A 221 -8.23 4.90 17.16
CA LEU A 221 -8.21 5.21 18.59
C LEU A 221 -8.88 4.08 19.38
N ASP A 222 -8.07 3.15 19.86
CA ASP A 222 -8.44 1.98 20.65
C ASP A 222 -7.41 1.75 21.76
N ALA A 223 -7.87 1.73 23.00
CA ALA A 223 -7.00 1.63 24.16
C ALA A 223 -6.23 0.30 24.24
N ALA A 224 -6.83 -0.80 23.76
CA ALA A 224 -6.15 -2.10 23.73
C ALA A 224 -4.98 -2.09 22.75
N VAL A 225 -5.19 -1.52 21.56
CA VAL A 225 -4.12 -1.33 20.56
C VAL A 225 -3.00 -0.47 21.10
N PHE A 226 -3.33 0.62 21.79
CA PHE A 226 -2.34 1.55 22.32
C PHE A 226 -1.53 0.95 23.46
N HIS A 227 -2.17 0.15 24.29
CA HIS A 227 -1.49 -0.60 25.33
C HIS A 227 -0.52 -1.63 24.73
N GLU A 228 -0.97 -2.40 23.74
CA GLU A 228 -0.14 -3.39 23.03
C GLU A 228 1.07 -2.74 22.36
N LEU A 229 0.88 -1.64 21.64
CA LEU A 229 1.96 -0.90 21.01
C LEU A 229 2.95 -0.37 22.06
N SER A 230 2.46 0.28 23.10
CA SER A 230 3.31 0.86 24.15
C SER A 230 4.09 -0.19 24.93
N ALA A 231 3.47 -1.33 25.25
CA ALA A 231 4.12 -2.44 25.95
C ALA A 231 5.30 -3.05 25.17
N THR A 232 5.35 -2.83 23.86
CA THR A 232 6.39 -3.35 22.97
C THR A 232 7.31 -2.27 22.40
N ASN A 233 7.40 -1.14 23.11
CA ASN A 233 8.20 0.04 22.72
C ASN A 233 7.88 0.56 21.29
N ARG A 234 6.59 0.51 20.93
CA ARG A 234 6.02 1.10 19.74
C ARG A 234 5.19 2.29 20.15
N HIS A 235 5.59 3.47 19.75
CA HIS A 235 4.88 4.70 20.06
C HIS A 235 3.81 4.99 19.01
N TRP A 236 2.83 5.80 19.38
CA TRP A 236 1.74 6.17 18.49
C TRP A 236 1.39 7.65 18.61
N LEU A 237 0.83 8.21 17.53
CA LEU A 237 0.34 9.58 17.46
C LEU A 237 -0.97 9.59 16.64
N THR A 238 -2.06 10.07 17.23
CA THR A 238 -3.41 10.05 16.63
C THR A 238 -4.26 11.23 17.11
N PRO A 239 -5.22 11.73 16.32
CA PRO A 239 -6.17 12.72 16.81
C PRO A 239 -7.16 12.11 17.79
N ALA A 240 -7.50 12.87 18.83
CA ALA A 240 -8.59 12.54 19.75
C ALA A 240 -9.93 12.49 19.01
N LYS A 241 -10.83 11.63 19.48
CA LYS A 241 -12.26 11.66 19.09
C LYS A 241 -12.97 12.79 19.83
N SER A 242 -14.04 13.33 19.28
CA SER A 242 -14.88 14.35 19.95
C SER A 242 -15.48 13.86 21.27
N THR A 243 -15.58 12.55 21.43
CA THR A 243 -16.10 11.88 22.63
C THR A 243 -14.99 11.52 23.63
N SER A 244 -13.72 11.78 23.32
CA SER A 244 -12.60 11.50 24.23
C SER A 244 -12.66 12.48 25.41
N SER A 245 -12.51 11.93 26.61
CA SER A 245 -12.43 12.70 27.86
C SER A 245 -11.21 12.26 28.66
N TRP A 246 -10.63 13.17 29.42
CA TRP A 246 -9.45 12.93 30.25
C TRP A 246 -9.39 13.88 31.42
N ARG A 247 -8.56 13.54 32.39
CA ARG A 247 -8.19 14.39 33.51
C ARG A 247 -6.77 14.91 33.26
N VAL A 248 -6.57 16.21 33.41
CA VAL A 248 -5.22 16.80 33.31
C VAL A 248 -4.44 16.43 34.57
N ILE A 249 -3.23 15.89 34.38
CA ILE A 249 -2.29 15.56 35.44
C ILE A 249 -1.30 16.71 35.61
N GLU A 250 -0.71 17.16 34.50
CA GLU A 250 0.33 18.17 34.48
C GLU A 250 0.26 19.03 33.21
N ASP A 251 0.61 20.29 33.33
CA ASP A 251 0.75 21.21 32.18
C ASP A 251 2.24 21.21 31.76
N LEU A 252 2.52 20.65 30.59
CA LEU A 252 3.89 20.51 30.06
C LEU A 252 4.34 21.74 29.28
N GLY A 253 3.45 22.69 29.03
CA GLY A 253 3.70 23.91 28.29
C GLY A 253 2.50 24.37 27.44
N LYS A 254 2.71 25.36 26.60
CA LYS A 254 1.65 25.93 25.77
C LYS A 254 1.01 24.89 24.85
N ASP A 255 -0.28 24.60 25.07
CA ASP A 255 -1.04 23.66 24.27
C ASP A 255 -0.52 22.21 24.35
N ASP A 256 0.03 21.80 25.51
CA ASP A 256 0.71 20.53 25.72
C ASP A 256 0.51 20.06 27.17
N GLN A 257 -0.15 18.94 27.38
CA GLN A 257 -0.56 18.44 28.67
C GLN A 257 -0.32 16.93 28.83
N LEU A 258 0.12 16.51 29.99
CA LEU A 258 0.04 15.13 30.44
C LEU A 258 -1.37 14.91 31.00
N VAL A 259 -2.05 13.88 30.49
CA VAL A 259 -3.44 13.60 30.84
C VAL A 259 -3.64 12.13 31.14
N GLU A 260 -4.56 11.84 32.03
CA GLU A 260 -5.02 10.49 32.34
C GLU A 260 -6.34 10.22 31.61
N MET A 261 -6.37 9.16 30.84
CA MET A 261 -7.56 8.69 30.13
C MET A 261 -8.09 7.41 30.78
N ALA A 262 -9.40 7.40 31.07
CA ALA A 262 -10.07 6.21 31.56
C ALA A 262 -10.45 5.26 30.41
N LEU A 263 -10.30 3.95 30.62
CA LEU A 263 -10.87 2.94 29.75
C LEU A 263 -12.40 3.02 29.80
N SER A 264 -13.06 3.02 28.64
CA SER A 264 -14.52 2.95 28.56
C SER A 264 -15.05 1.64 29.17
N ALA A 265 -16.27 1.66 29.70
CA ALA A 265 -16.87 0.46 30.29
C ALA A 265 -16.90 -0.75 29.33
N PRO A 266 -17.27 -0.59 28.04
CA PRO A 266 -17.17 -1.70 27.07
C PRO A 266 -15.72 -2.20 26.86
N ALA A 267 -14.73 -1.29 26.83
CA ALA A 267 -13.34 -1.68 26.67
C ALA A 267 -12.83 -2.47 27.89
N ARG A 268 -13.19 -2.07 29.11
CA ARG A 268 -12.86 -2.81 30.35
C ARG A 268 -13.47 -4.22 30.37
N GLN A 269 -14.72 -4.32 29.93
CA GLN A 269 -15.40 -5.61 29.85
C GLN A 269 -14.74 -6.55 28.83
N LYS A 270 -14.35 -6.02 27.69
CA LYS A 270 -13.69 -6.78 26.63
C LYS A 270 -12.24 -7.14 26.95
N HIS A 271 -11.55 -6.27 27.69
CA HIS A 271 -10.13 -6.39 28.03
C HIS A 271 -9.89 -6.19 29.54
N PRO A 272 -10.34 -7.11 30.40
CA PRO A 272 -10.29 -6.96 31.86
C PRO A 272 -8.86 -6.94 32.42
N HIS A 273 -7.87 -7.36 31.65
CA HIS A 273 -6.45 -7.37 32.02
C HIS A 273 -5.76 -6.02 31.81
N LEU A 274 -6.42 -5.06 31.11
CA LEU A 274 -5.84 -3.75 30.89
C LEU A 274 -6.02 -2.83 32.12
N PRO A 275 -5.11 -1.87 32.34
CA PRO A 275 -5.26 -0.88 33.39
C PRO A 275 -6.54 -0.05 33.15
N THR A 276 -7.21 0.33 34.23
CA THR A 276 -8.44 1.13 34.14
C THR A 276 -8.22 2.55 33.62
N HIS A 277 -7.00 3.04 33.80
CA HIS A 277 -6.53 4.35 33.37
C HIS A 277 -5.14 4.23 32.77
N PHE A 278 -4.78 5.15 31.91
CA PHE A 278 -3.45 5.22 31.29
C PHE A 278 -3.08 6.66 30.97
N ASP A 279 -1.80 6.97 31.12
CA ASP A 279 -1.25 8.28 30.85
C ASP A 279 -1.01 8.48 29.38
N VAL A 280 -1.41 9.63 28.89
CA VAL A 280 -1.28 10.05 27.50
C VAL A 280 -0.88 11.51 27.46
N ARG A 281 -0.15 11.90 26.47
CA ARG A 281 0.13 13.31 26.23
C ARG A 281 -0.86 13.85 25.21
N ALA A 282 -1.51 14.96 25.56
CA ALA A 282 -2.50 15.66 24.74
C ALA A 282 -1.92 16.98 24.23
N ILE A 283 -1.79 17.13 22.92
CA ILE A 283 -1.18 18.27 22.28
C ILE A 283 -2.23 18.97 21.41
N ARG A 284 -2.53 20.25 21.73
CA ARG A 284 -3.41 21.03 20.88
C ARG A 284 -2.73 21.38 19.58
N TYR A 285 -3.43 21.12 18.49
CA TYR A 285 -2.97 21.29 17.14
C TYR A 285 -3.96 22.10 16.32
N GLN A 286 -3.47 23.15 15.69
CA GLN A 286 -4.30 23.96 14.80
C GLN A 286 -3.52 24.32 13.54
N ARG A 287 -4.13 24.01 12.40
CA ARG A 287 -3.63 24.46 11.09
C ARG A 287 -4.49 25.61 10.60
N LYS A 288 -3.85 26.61 9.97
CA LYS A 288 -4.57 27.75 9.37
C LYS A 288 -5.66 27.24 8.41
N GLY A 289 -6.90 27.71 8.61
CA GLY A 289 -8.05 27.30 7.80
C GLY A 289 -8.77 26.02 8.25
N TYR A 290 -8.32 25.38 9.35
CA TYR A 290 -8.94 24.20 9.91
C TYR A 290 -9.32 24.38 11.38
N PRO A 291 -10.38 23.71 11.89
CA PRO A 291 -10.69 23.75 13.31
C PRO A 291 -9.56 23.13 14.14
N PRO A 292 -9.36 23.59 15.39
CA PRO A 292 -8.37 23.02 16.28
C PRO A 292 -8.70 21.55 16.57
N ARG A 293 -7.67 20.74 16.76
CA ARG A 293 -7.75 19.33 17.14
C ARG A 293 -6.79 19.07 18.30
N ILE A 294 -7.00 17.98 18.99
CA ILE A 294 -6.06 17.45 19.97
C ILE A 294 -5.40 16.22 19.37
N LEU A 295 -4.08 16.17 19.42
CA LEU A 295 -3.30 14.97 19.14
C LEU A 295 -3.01 14.26 20.47
N LEU A 296 -3.17 12.96 20.50
CA LEU A 296 -2.83 12.08 21.60
C LEU A 296 -1.62 11.24 21.22
N THR A 297 -0.70 11.02 22.18
CA THR A 297 0.51 10.22 21.95
C THR A 297 1.01 9.55 23.22
N SER A 298 1.68 8.42 23.06
CA SER A 298 2.43 7.73 24.12
C SER A 298 3.81 8.34 24.40
N LEU A 299 4.24 9.36 23.66
CA LEU A 299 5.52 10.05 23.85
C LEU A 299 5.39 11.10 24.97
N LEU A 300 5.52 10.69 26.24
CA LEU A 300 5.21 11.52 27.40
C LEU A 300 6.30 12.57 27.70
N ASP A 301 7.57 12.31 27.35
CA ASP A 301 8.67 13.25 27.61
C ASP A 301 8.64 14.43 26.63
N ALA A 302 8.20 15.58 27.13
CA ALA A 302 8.07 16.81 26.33
C ALA A 302 9.43 17.44 25.94
N LYS A 303 10.50 17.16 26.70
CA LYS A 303 11.85 17.65 26.38
C LYS A 303 12.48 16.84 25.26
N ARG A 304 12.33 15.52 25.31
CA ARG A 304 12.82 14.62 24.28
C ARG A 304 12.01 14.73 22.99
N TYR A 305 10.71 14.93 23.11
CA TYR A 305 9.75 14.96 21.97
C TYR A 305 8.93 16.26 21.97
N PRO A 306 9.47 17.37 21.45
CA PRO A 306 8.79 18.67 21.49
C PRO A 306 7.43 18.66 20.77
N ALA A 307 6.41 19.30 21.38
CA ALA A 307 5.07 19.38 20.82
C ALA A 307 5.03 20.03 19.42
N SER A 308 5.91 21.01 19.17
CA SER A 308 6.01 21.68 17.86
C SER A 308 6.40 20.70 16.75
N GLU A 309 7.34 19.80 17.03
CA GLU A 309 7.78 18.78 16.09
C GLU A 309 6.70 17.70 15.88
N LEU A 310 6.04 17.23 16.95
CA LEU A 310 4.94 16.26 16.84
C LEU A 310 3.77 16.81 16.02
N ARG A 311 3.47 18.12 16.14
CA ARG A 311 2.47 18.79 15.30
C ARG A 311 2.87 18.78 13.82
N ALA A 312 4.13 19.05 13.52
CA ALA A 312 4.65 19.01 12.16
C ALA A 312 4.66 17.57 11.62
N LEU A 313 5.15 16.62 12.42
CA LEU A 313 5.28 15.21 12.06
C LEU A 313 3.94 14.56 11.74
N TYR A 314 2.87 14.92 12.45
CA TYR A 314 1.54 14.36 12.18
C TYR A 314 1.06 14.61 10.74
N HIS A 315 1.60 15.60 10.04
CA HIS A 315 1.30 15.82 8.63
C HIS A 315 1.88 14.73 7.73
N GLU A 316 2.95 14.07 8.14
CA GLU A 316 3.52 12.95 7.39
C GLU A 316 2.56 11.75 7.33
N ARG A 317 1.54 11.66 8.20
CA ARG A 317 0.47 10.67 8.07
C ARG A 317 -0.18 10.69 6.67
N TRP A 318 -0.23 11.86 6.05
CA TRP A 318 -0.82 11.99 4.71
C TRP A 318 -0.05 11.24 3.62
N GLU A 319 1.20 10.87 3.88
CA GLU A 319 2.02 10.13 2.92
C GLU A 319 1.43 8.75 2.59
N ILE A 320 0.75 8.09 3.55
CA ILE A 320 0.08 6.80 3.25
C ILE A 320 -1.09 6.98 2.28
N GLU A 321 -1.84 8.09 2.38
CA GLU A 321 -2.91 8.38 1.41
C GLU A 321 -2.34 8.66 0.01
N LEU A 322 -1.15 9.26 -0.08
CA LEU A 322 -0.44 9.47 -1.35
C LEU A 322 0.06 8.14 -1.92
N GLY A 323 0.63 7.26 -1.10
CA GLY A 323 1.01 5.92 -1.52
C GLY A 323 -0.18 5.09 -2.03
N PHE A 324 -1.34 5.19 -1.40
CA PHE A 324 -2.56 4.59 -1.96
C PHE A 324 -3.00 5.24 -3.28
N GLY A 325 -2.76 6.54 -3.46
CA GLY A 325 -2.97 7.23 -4.74
C GLY A 325 -2.10 6.62 -5.85
N GLU A 326 -0.82 6.40 -5.57
CA GLU A 326 0.12 5.76 -6.49
C GLU A 326 -0.34 4.33 -6.88
N LEU A 327 -0.71 3.55 -5.87
CA LEU A 327 -1.18 2.18 -6.09
C LEU A 327 -2.48 2.15 -6.90
N LYS A 328 -3.47 2.95 -6.54
CA LYS A 328 -4.82 2.90 -7.14
C LYS A 328 -4.93 3.66 -8.44
N THR A 329 -4.33 4.85 -8.51
CA THR A 329 -4.50 5.74 -9.67
C THR A 329 -3.42 5.48 -10.71
N ASP A 330 -2.16 5.33 -10.26
CA ASP A 330 -1.05 5.25 -11.18
C ASP A 330 -0.76 3.81 -11.64
N MET A 331 -0.77 2.83 -10.72
CA MET A 331 -0.57 1.42 -11.10
C MET A 331 -1.86 0.76 -11.62
N LEU A 332 -2.99 0.85 -10.89
CA LEU A 332 -4.26 0.25 -11.33
C LEU A 332 -4.95 1.08 -12.42
N GLN A 333 -4.47 2.28 -12.69
CA GLN A 333 -4.97 3.20 -13.71
C GLN A 333 -6.44 3.61 -13.47
N ARG A 334 -7.12 4.08 -14.52
CA ARG A 334 -8.47 4.67 -14.42
C ARG A 334 -9.55 3.72 -13.90
N LEU A 335 -9.36 2.42 -14.06
CA LEU A 335 -10.36 1.42 -13.63
C LEU A 335 -10.30 1.16 -12.12
N GLU A 336 -9.17 1.47 -11.47
CA GLU A 336 -8.94 1.20 -10.05
C GLU A 336 -9.36 -0.22 -9.63
N ALA A 337 -9.20 -1.20 -10.53
CA ALA A 337 -9.75 -2.53 -10.39
C ALA A 337 -8.74 -3.61 -10.76
N ILE A 338 -8.81 -4.72 -10.06
CA ILE A 338 -8.11 -5.97 -10.38
C ILE A 338 -8.73 -6.59 -11.64
N ARG A 339 -7.96 -7.39 -12.41
CA ARG A 339 -8.43 -8.03 -13.65
C ARG A 339 -8.96 -9.44 -13.46
N SER A 340 -8.56 -10.09 -12.39
CA SER A 340 -8.88 -11.49 -12.09
C SER A 340 -10.31 -11.65 -11.60
N ARG A 341 -11.00 -12.71 -12.07
CA ARG A 341 -12.44 -12.90 -11.85
C ARG A 341 -12.78 -13.86 -10.71
N SER A 342 -11.84 -14.69 -10.26
CA SER A 342 -12.05 -15.58 -9.11
C SER A 342 -11.34 -15.03 -7.88
N PRO A 343 -11.84 -15.28 -6.66
CA PRO A 343 -11.24 -14.79 -5.42
C PRO A 343 -9.76 -15.15 -5.26
N GLU A 344 -9.41 -16.41 -5.54
CA GLU A 344 -8.02 -16.87 -5.48
C GLU A 344 -7.10 -16.11 -6.45
N ALA A 345 -7.54 -15.91 -7.69
CA ALA A 345 -6.76 -15.18 -8.67
C ALA A 345 -6.70 -13.67 -8.36
N VAL A 346 -7.71 -13.10 -7.69
CA VAL A 346 -7.71 -11.73 -7.15
C VAL A 346 -6.66 -11.61 -6.04
N THR A 347 -6.66 -12.52 -5.08
CA THR A 347 -5.69 -12.58 -3.98
C THR A 347 -4.26 -12.65 -4.52
N GLN A 348 -4.02 -13.56 -5.48
CA GLN A 348 -2.73 -13.70 -6.17
C GLN A 348 -2.31 -12.40 -6.86
N GLU A 349 -3.21 -11.76 -7.60
CA GLU A 349 -2.92 -10.50 -8.34
C GLU A 349 -2.68 -9.32 -7.38
N LEU A 350 -3.35 -9.29 -6.23
CA LEU A 350 -3.14 -8.27 -5.20
C LEU A 350 -1.76 -8.39 -4.56
N TRP A 351 -1.34 -9.57 -4.14
CA TRP A 351 0.01 -9.76 -3.62
C TRP A 351 1.08 -9.37 -4.65
N GLY A 352 0.87 -9.74 -5.92
CA GLY A 352 1.76 -9.32 -7.00
C GLY A 352 1.78 -7.81 -7.22
N LEU A 353 0.64 -7.13 -7.07
CA LEU A 353 0.54 -5.68 -7.15
C LEU A 353 1.33 -4.99 -6.04
N LEU A 354 1.20 -5.46 -4.79
CA LEU A 354 1.91 -4.91 -3.64
C LEU A 354 3.43 -5.15 -3.76
N LEU A 355 3.82 -6.32 -4.22
CA LEU A 355 5.24 -6.65 -4.47
C LEU A 355 5.82 -5.77 -5.58
N ALA A 356 5.12 -5.63 -6.70
CA ALA A 356 5.53 -4.75 -7.81
C ALA A 356 5.63 -3.28 -7.38
N TYR A 357 4.70 -2.81 -6.55
CA TYR A 357 4.74 -1.47 -5.97
C TYR A 357 6.03 -1.25 -5.17
N ASN A 358 6.36 -2.17 -4.26
CA ASN A 358 7.58 -2.09 -3.48
C ASN A 358 8.84 -2.11 -4.35
N LEU A 359 8.87 -2.92 -5.41
CA LEU A 359 10.01 -2.96 -6.33
C LEU A 359 10.25 -1.61 -7.02
N VAL A 360 9.18 -0.93 -7.46
CA VAL A 360 9.29 0.42 -8.04
C VAL A 360 9.78 1.41 -6.98
N ARG A 361 9.26 1.32 -5.76
CA ARG A 361 9.68 2.20 -4.65
C ARG A 361 11.12 2.02 -4.23
N LEU A 362 11.63 0.80 -4.24
CA LEU A 362 13.06 0.52 -3.99
C LEU A 362 13.97 1.16 -5.04
N GLU A 363 13.56 1.16 -6.31
CA GLU A 363 14.34 1.84 -7.34
C GLU A 363 14.30 3.36 -7.15
N MET A 364 13.14 3.92 -6.77
CA MET A 364 13.03 5.35 -6.43
C MET A 364 13.90 5.73 -5.22
N GLU A 365 13.96 4.88 -4.19
CA GLU A 365 14.81 5.11 -3.03
C GLU A 365 16.29 5.13 -3.42
N ARG A 366 16.72 4.19 -4.27
CA ARG A 366 18.09 4.17 -4.79
C ARG A 366 18.45 5.43 -5.57
N ILE A 367 17.54 5.90 -6.43
CA ILE A 367 17.74 7.14 -7.18
C ILE A 367 17.80 8.35 -6.23
N ALA A 368 16.96 8.34 -5.21
CA ALA A 368 16.94 9.39 -4.18
C ALA A 368 18.29 9.46 -3.45
N ASP A 369 18.87 8.32 -3.11
CA ASP A 369 20.21 8.22 -2.50
C ASP A 369 21.30 8.81 -3.42
N GLU A 370 21.28 8.42 -4.68
CA GLU A 370 22.26 8.89 -5.68
C GLU A 370 22.15 10.37 -5.96
N THR A 371 20.95 10.95 -5.78
CA THR A 371 20.68 12.39 -6.05
C THR A 371 20.65 13.25 -4.80
N GLY A 372 20.73 12.67 -3.61
CA GLY A 372 20.68 13.41 -2.34
C GLY A 372 19.33 14.04 -2.06
N VAL A 373 18.22 13.45 -2.57
CA VAL A 373 16.84 13.92 -2.31
C VAL A 373 16.06 12.85 -1.54
N GLN A 374 14.92 13.24 -0.99
CA GLN A 374 14.04 12.27 -0.33
C GLN A 374 13.31 11.39 -1.37
N PRO A 375 13.07 10.09 -1.11
CA PRO A 375 12.37 9.19 -2.03
C PRO A 375 10.98 9.69 -2.46
N THR A 376 10.27 10.35 -1.56
CA THR A 376 8.95 10.95 -1.83
C THR A 376 8.99 12.16 -2.78
N ARG A 377 10.19 12.67 -3.10
CA ARG A 377 10.41 13.74 -4.09
C ARG A 377 10.56 13.23 -5.53
N ILE A 378 10.76 11.94 -5.72
CA ILE A 378 10.81 11.32 -7.05
C ILE A 378 9.36 11.11 -7.56
N SER A 379 9.11 11.39 -8.84
CA SER A 379 7.80 11.14 -9.45
C SER A 379 7.57 9.64 -9.62
N PHE A 380 6.58 9.10 -8.92
CA PHE A 380 6.20 7.68 -9.04
C PHE A 380 5.78 7.31 -10.48
N VAL A 381 4.96 8.14 -11.12
CA VAL A 381 4.49 7.90 -12.51
C VAL A 381 5.65 7.87 -13.50
N ALA A 382 6.62 8.77 -13.33
CA ALA A 382 7.80 8.79 -14.19
C ALA A 382 8.67 7.57 -13.96
N ALA A 383 8.92 7.20 -12.70
CA ALA A 383 9.69 6.02 -12.34
C ALA A 383 9.03 4.74 -12.88
N LEU A 384 7.73 4.57 -12.67
CA LEU A 384 6.96 3.43 -13.16
C LEU A 384 7.05 3.29 -14.70
N ARG A 385 6.86 4.38 -15.43
CA ARG A 385 6.94 4.38 -16.90
C ARG A 385 8.33 4.01 -17.39
N LEU A 386 9.35 4.62 -16.82
CA LEU A 386 10.73 4.34 -17.21
C LEU A 386 11.17 2.91 -16.86
N VAL A 387 10.70 2.37 -15.74
CA VAL A 387 10.91 0.95 -15.37
C VAL A 387 10.25 0.04 -16.41
N ILE A 388 9.03 0.35 -16.85
CA ILE A 388 8.31 -0.42 -17.87
C ILE A 388 9.02 -0.32 -19.23
N ASP A 389 9.42 0.88 -19.63
CA ASP A 389 10.11 1.13 -20.90
C ASP A 389 11.45 0.38 -20.92
N GLU A 390 12.22 0.46 -19.86
CA GLU A 390 13.51 -0.24 -19.77
C GLU A 390 13.31 -1.77 -19.79
N TRP A 391 12.28 -2.27 -19.12
CA TRP A 391 11.95 -3.69 -19.21
C TRP A 391 11.62 -4.13 -20.63
N ASN A 392 10.88 -3.31 -21.38
CA ASN A 392 10.54 -3.57 -22.79
C ASN A 392 11.78 -3.54 -23.70
N TRP A 393 12.65 -2.56 -23.52
CA TRP A 393 13.87 -2.42 -24.31
C TRP A 393 14.90 -3.50 -23.97
N SER A 394 14.90 -3.96 -22.74
CA SER A 394 15.85 -4.94 -22.24
C SER A 394 15.76 -6.28 -22.93
N THR A 395 14.59 -6.67 -23.38
CA THR A 395 14.37 -7.89 -24.15
C THR A 395 14.90 -7.82 -25.60
N ILE A 396 15.19 -6.61 -26.09
CA ILE A 396 15.61 -6.36 -27.48
C ILE A 396 17.11 -6.09 -27.59
N THR A 397 17.74 -5.51 -26.56
CA THR A 397 19.16 -5.12 -26.60
C THR A 397 20.04 -6.23 -26.06
N THR A 398 20.85 -6.81 -26.93
CA THR A 398 21.62 -8.06 -26.68
C THR A 398 23.08 -7.86 -26.30
N SER A 399 23.53 -6.63 -25.99
CA SER A 399 24.94 -6.39 -25.65
C SER A 399 25.15 -6.30 -24.13
N PRO A 400 25.80 -7.29 -23.49
CA PRO A 400 26.04 -7.29 -22.04
C PRO A 400 26.81 -6.08 -21.54
N GLY A 401 27.68 -5.51 -22.33
CA GLY A 401 28.44 -4.30 -21.99
C GLY A 401 27.62 -3.00 -21.97
N ALA A 402 26.41 -3.02 -22.53
CA ALA A 402 25.51 -1.86 -22.52
C ALA A 402 24.68 -1.74 -21.24
N ILE A 403 24.55 -2.79 -20.45
CA ILE A 403 23.69 -2.86 -19.26
C ILE A 403 24.01 -1.77 -18.22
N PRO A 404 25.28 -1.57 -17.79
CA PRO A 404 25.60 -0.50 -16.84
C PRO A 404 25.27 0.89 -17.37
N ARG A 405 25.41 1.11 -18.68
CA ARG A 405 25.02 2.37 -19.35
C ARG A 405 23.53 2.59 -19.28
N HIS A 406 22.72 1.60 -19.63
CA HIS A 406 21.26 1.70 -19.60
C HIS A 406 20.73 1.98 -18.19
N LEU A 407 21.34 1.38 -17.15
CA LEU A 407 20.98 1.68 -15.77
C LEU A 407 21.29 3.12 -15.38
N THR A 408 22.46 3.60 -15.78
CA THR A 408 22.85 5.00 -15.53
C THR A 408 21.91 5.95 -16.28
N ASP A 409 21.67 5.67 -17.57
CA ASP A 409 20.74 6.47 -18.39
C ASP A 409 19.32 6.49 -17.84
N LEU A 410 18.83 5.34 -17.32
CA LEU A 410 17.52 5.26 -16.67
C LEU A 410 17.45 6.16 -15.44
N ARG A 411 18.45 6.10 -14.58
CA ARG A 411 18.52 6.91 -13.38
C ARG A 411 18.67 8.39 -13.68
N ASP A 412 19.47 8.73 -14.67
CA ASP A 412 19.63 10.12 -15.13
C ASP A 412 18.33 10.68 -15.70
N LYS A 413 17.57 9.89 -16.45
CA LYS A 413 16.22 10.26 -16.91
C LYS A 413 15.26 10.48 -15.73
N ILE A 414 15.29 9.62 -14.71
CA ILE A 414 14.41 9.76 -13.54
C ILE A 414 14.80 10.98 -12.69
N ARG A 415 16.09 11.35 -12.62
CA ARG A 415 16.56 12.56 -11.93
C ARG A 415 15.88 13.84 -12.43
N VAL A 416 15.52 13.91 -13.70
CA VAL A 416 14.80 15.04 -14.28
C VAL A 416 13.39 15.18 -13.72
N PHE A 417 12.80 14.09 -13.19
CA PHE A 417 11.45 14.05 -12.65
C PHE A 417 11.38 14.22 -11.12
N VAL A 418 12.32 14.96 -10.55
CA VAL A 418 12.25 15.38 -9.15
C VAL A 418 11.11 16.38 -8.99
N LEU A 419 10.17 16.05 -8.12
CA LEU A 419 9.03 16.91 -7.83
C LEU A 419 9.50 18.21 -7.13
N PRO A 420 8.86 19.36 -7.42
CA PRO A 420 9.15 20.59 -6.72
C PRO A 420 8.87 20.45 -5.21
N GLU A 421 9.55 21.25 -4.40
CA GLU A 421 9.32 21.27 -2.96
C GLU A 421 7.84 21.55 -2.64
N ARG A 422 7.29 20.74 -1.73
CA ARG A 422 5.92 20.96 -1.27
C ARG A 422 5.87 22.25 -0.47
N ARG A 423 5.04 23.18 -0.88
CA ARG A 423 4.79 24.40 -0.11
C ARG A 423 4.02 24.02 1.16
N SER A 424 4.68 24.11 2.31
CA SER A 424 4.10 23.76 3.62
C SER A 424 2.92 24.65 4.01
N ASP A 425 2.83 25.85 3.43
CA ASP A 425 1.83 26.87 3.69
C ASP A 425 0.60 26.78 2.76
N ARG A 426 0.60 25.86 1.79
CA ARG A 426 -0.52 25.70 0.86
C ARG A 426 -1.72 25.10 1.56
N VAL A 427 -2.65 25.95 1.95
CA VAL A 427 -3.95 25.57 2.49
C VAL A 427 -4.89 25.24 1.32
N GLN A 428 -5.26 23.99 1.18
CA GLN A 428 -6.36 23.58 0.29
C GLN A 428 -7.52 23.10 1.18
N PRO A 429 -8.40 24.00 1.62
CA PRO A 429 -9.63 23.57 2.26
C PRO A 429 -10.37 22.67 1.24
N ARG A 430 -10.73 21.44 1.66
CA ARG A 430 -11.58 20.59 0.83
C ARG A 430 -12.88 21.34 0.57
N ALA A 431 -13.01 21.93 -0.61
CA ALA A 431 -14.34 22.22 -1.13
C ALA A 431 -15.10 20.88 -1.14
N VAL A 432 -16.30 20.87 -0.58
CA VAL A 432 -17.17 19.68 -0.69
C VAL A 432 -17.26 19.37 -2.18
N LYS A 433 -16.63 18.27 -2.62
CA LYS A 433 -16.76 17.83 -4.02
C LYS A 433 -18.23 17.56 -4.25
N ILE A 434 -18.91 18.50 -4.89
CA ILE A 434 -20.22 18.23 -5.49
C ILE A 434 -19.91 17.18 -6.55
N LYS A 435 -20.36 15.93 -6.33
CA LYS A 435 -20.29 14.89 -7.36
C LYS A 435 -21.00 15.46 -8.57
N MET A 436 -20.27 15.81 -9.61
CA MET A 436 -20.86 16.07 -10.91
C MET A 436 -21.39 14.73 -11.43
N SER A 437 -22.69 14.48 -11.19
CA SER A 437 -23.36 13.40 -11.89
C SER A 437 -23.62 13.91 -13.32
N ASN A 438 -23.39 13.07 -14.33
CA ASN A 438 -23.69 13.40 -15.72
C ASN A 438 -25.20 13.64 -15.98
N TYR A 439 -26.03 13.47 -14.98
CA TYR A 439 -27.47 13.72 -15.01
C TYR A 439 -27.83 14.70 -13.91
N ALA A 440 -28.47 15.80 -14.30
CA ALA A 440 -29.04 16.76 -13.35
C ALA A 440 -30.05 16.04 -12.42
N ARG A 441 -29.79 16.06 -11.12
CA ARG A 441 -30.76 15.53 -10.14
C ARG A 441 -32.05 16.35 -10.27
N LYS A 442 -33.21 15.71 -10.45
CA LYS A 442 -34.49 16.36 -10.26
C LYS A 442 -34.50 17.01 -8.87
N ARG A 443 -34.63 18.33 -8.83
CA ARG A 443 -34.84 19.04 -7.57
C ARG A 443 -36.17 18.54 -6.99
N PRO A 444 -36.21 18.18 -5.69
CA PRO A 444 -37.49 17.88 -5.06
C PRO A 444 -38.41 19.09 -5.28
N ALA A 445 -39.66 18.86 -5.68
CA ALA A 445 -40.65 19.89 -5.83
C ALA A 445 -40.74 20.63 -4.51
N LYS A 446 -40.59 21.96 -4.52
CA LYS A 446 -40.86 22.78 -3.34
C LYS A 446 -42.28 22.49 -2.92
N SER A 447 -42.48 21.91 -1.72
CA SER A 447 -43.81 21.82 -1.11
C SER A 447 -44.34 23.24 -1.00
N SER A 448 -45.37 23.57 -1.77
CA SER A 448 -46.09 24.82 -1.61
C SER A 448 -46.79 24.78 -0.25
N SER A 449 -46.22 25.43 0.74
CA SER A 449 -46.94 25.74 1.97
C SER A 449 -48.09 26.69 1.61
N ARG A 450 -49.27 26.14 1.33
CA ARG A 450 -50.50 26.93 1.32
C ARG A 450 -50.76 27.34 2.78
N SER A 451 -50.44 28.59 3.08
CA SER A 451 -51.01 29.27 4.23
C SER A 451 -52.54 29.26 4.09
N ARG A 452 -53.23 28.50 4.91
CA ARG A 452 -54.65 28.73 5.17
C ARG A 452 -54.74 29.79 6.27
N THR A 453 -55.04 31.02 5.84
CA THR A 453 -55.62 32.05 6.67
C THR A 453 -57.09 31.70 6.91
N LYS A 454 -57.47 31.53 8.14
CA LYS A 454 -58.74 31.95 8.71
C LYS A 454 -58.51 32.28 10.15
#